data_39fbb6993241c565889d4315d76d61cf
#
_entry.id   39fbb6993241c565889d4315d76d61cf
#
_cell.length_a   1.000
_cell.length_b   1.000
_cell.length_c   1.000
_cell.angle_alpha   90.00
_cell.angle_beta   90.00
_cell.angle_gamma   90.00
#
_symmetry.space_group_name_H-M   'P 1'
#
loop_
_entity.id
_entity.type
_entity.pdbx_description
1 polymer ?
#
loop_
_entity_poly.entity_id
_entity_poly.type
_entity_poly.pdbx_seq_one_letter_code
_entity_poly.pdbx_strand_id
1 'polypeptide(L)'
;MDTLKTQGISMPKLGLGTFRMQGDACRAAVESALSIGYRHIDSAEMYGNEEPIGAALAAARLPRGELHVTTKVWHENLSPDAIRRAFDASLTKLRLDHVDLYLVHWPSKAANWGAVFETLMKLKEEGRTRAIGVANFTTALLKIAVEDIKAPIACNQIEYHAMLDQSKVLAYLNAKSIPLVAYCPLAQGRVASDEVLAEIGAKHNATAAQVALKWLLDQDGVAAIPKASRAESQQANLDALKITLDDADRNKIAALPKDRRCVNPGFAPAWD
;
A
#
# COMPACT_ATOMS: atom_id res chain seq x y z
N MET A 1 9.14 14.54 0.65
CA MET A 1 8.71 13.21 1.15
C MET A 1 9.62 12.16 0.53
N ASP A 2 10.14 11.25 1.33
CA ASP A 2 11.02 10.18 0.86
C ASP A 2 10.30 9.24 -0.09
N THR A 3 11.05 8.66 -1.03
CA THR A 3 10.52 7.77 -2.06
C THR A 3 11.31 6.46 -2.11
N LEU A 4 10.64 5.38 -2.47
CA LEU A 4 11.25 4.10 -2.82
C LEU A 4 11.37 3.99 -4.34
N LYS A 5 12.56 3.65 -4.82
CA LYS A 5 12.79 3.37 -6.24
C LYS A 5 12.69 1.88 -6.48
N THR A 6 11.83 1.48 -7.41
CA THR A 6 11.61 0.07 -7.75
C THR A 6 11.08 -0.07 -9.17
N GLN A 7 11.59 -1.02 -9.95
CA GLN A 7 11.11 -1.36 -11.31
C GLN A 7 10.84 -0.15 -12.23
N GLY A 8 11.67 0.90 -12.11
CA GLY A 8 11.58 2.11 -12.93
C GLY A 8 10.59 3.17 -12.43
N ILE A 9 9.93 2.96 -11.30
CA ILE A 9 9.05 3.95 -10.66
C ILE A 9 9.67 4.53 -9.39
N SER A 10 9.16 5.69 -8.96
CA SER A 10 9.47 6.33 -7.69
C SER A 10 8.17 6.43 -6.88
N MET A 11 8.07 5.69 -5.79
CA MET A 11 6.86 5.58 -4.96
C MET A 11 7.08 6.33 -3.64
N PRO A 12 6.26 7.35 -3.31
CA PRO A 12 6.34 7.99 -1.99
C PRO A 12 6.11 7.00 -0.87
N LYS A 13 6.97 7.04 0.17
CA LYS A 13 6.89 6.11 1.31
C LYS A 13 5.60 6.24 2.12
N LEU A 14 4.98 7.42 2.14
CA LEU A 14 3.68 7.65 2.77
C LEU A 14 2.62 7.94 1.70
N GLY A 15 1.58 7.10 1.65
CA GLY A 15 0.44 7.26 0.77
C GLY A 15 -0.88 7.37 1.54
N LEU A 16 -1.96 7.74 0.85
CA LEU A 16 -3.32 7.70 1.35
C LEU A 16 -3.98 6.38 0.92
N GLY A 17 -4.30 5.50 1.87
CA GLY A 17 -5.19 4.35 1.64
C GLY A 17 -6.65 4.80 1.61
N THR A 18 -7.42 4.31 0.65
CA THR A 18 -8.81 4.75 0.43
C THR A 18 -9.86 3.68 0.76
N PHE A 19 -9.46 2.53 1.28
CA PHE A 19 -10.41 1.47 1.64
C PHE A 19 -11.51 1.97 2.58
N ARG A 20 -12.78 1.62 2.29
CA ARG A 20 -13.97 2.07 3.03
C ARG A 20 -14.20 3.60 3.00
N MET A 21 -13.71 4.30 2.00
CA MET A 21 -14.16 5.64 1.66
C MET A 21 -15.09 5.56 0.45
N GLN A 22 -16.21 6.29 0.45
CA GLN A 22 -17.21 6.23 -0.62
C GLN A 22 -17.68 7.62 -1.01
N GLY A 23 -18.12 7.76 -2.26
CA GLY A 23 -18.81 8.95 -2.79
C GLY A 23 -18.07 10.27 -2.52
N ASP A 24 -18.83 11.31 -2.22
CA ASP A 24 -18.30 12.67 -2.00
C ASP A 24 -17.32 12.75 -0.82
N ALA A 25 -17.51 11.93 0.22
CA ALA A 25 -16.58 11.86 1.33
C ALA A 25 -15.20 11.30 0.92
N CYS A 26 -15.17 10.33 0.00
CA CYS A 26 -13.93 9.83 -0.58
C CYS A 26 -13.24 10.92 -1.43
N ARG A 27 -14.01 11.58 -2.29
CA ARG A 27 -13.51 12.68 -3.12
C ARG A 27 -12.91 13.79 -2.25
N ALA A 28 -13.65 14.30 -1.27
CA ALA A 28 -13.18 15.35 -0.37
C ALA A 28 -11.91 14.95 0.40
N ALA A 29 -11.82 13.70 0.86
CA ALA A 29 -10.64 13.19 1.55
C ALA A 29 -9.39 13.16 0.64
N VAL A 30 -9.55 12.76 -0.64
CA VAL A 30 -8.44 12.75 -1.60
C VAL A 30 -8.04 14.18 -1.97
N GLU A 31 -8.99 15.08 -2.23
CA GLU A 31 -8.70 16.51 -2.51
C GLU A 31 -7.94 17.15 -1.33
N SER A 32 -8.38 16.89 -0.09
CA SER A 32 -7.69 17.34 1.13
C SER A 32 -6.26 16.81 1.21
N ALA A 33 -6.07 15.51 1.01
CA ALA A 33 -4.75 14.90 1.07
C ALA A 33 -3.79 15.49 0.02
N LEU A 34 -4.25 15.66 -1.21
CA LEU A 34 -3.46 16.26 -2.28
C LEU A 34 -3.07 17.71 -1.97
N SER A 35 -3.99 18.49 -1.37
CA SER A 35 -3.77 19.90 -1.03
C SER A 35 -2.69 20.07 0.05
N ILE A 36 -2.57 19.14 1.00
CA ILE A 36 -1.56 19.17 2.06
C ILE A 36 -0.26 18.44 1.72
N GLY A 37 -0.12 17.92 0.48
CA GLY A 37 1.15 17.42 -0.03
C GLY A 37 1.24 15.90 -0.20
N TYR A 38 0.18 15.12 -0.03
CA TYR A 38 0.18 13.73 -0.47
C TYR A 38 0.35 13.65 -1.99
N ARG A 39 1.11 12.65 -2.43
CA ARG A 39 1.33 12.37 -3.87
C ARG A 39 1.16 10.89 -4.20
N HIS A 40 0.84 10.04 -3.23
CA HIS A 40 0.58 8.62 -3.42
C HIS A 40 -0.85 8.31 -2.94
N ILE A 41 -1.70 7.86 -3.87
CA ILE A 41 -3.09 7.45 -3.62
C ILE A 41 -3.22 5.96 -3.94
N ASP A 42 -3.68 5.18 -2.97
CA ASP A 42 -3.88 3.73 -3.10
C ASP A 42 -5.37 3.39 -3.10
N SER A 43 -5.83 2.75 -4.17
CA SER A 43 -7.19 2.25 -4.35
C SER A 43 -7.18 0.79 -4.82
N ALA A 44 -8.36 0.27 -5.18
CA ALA A 44 -8.58 -1.02 -5.81
C ALA A 44 -9.98 -1.05 -6.46
N GLU A 45 -10.15 -1.89 -7.51
CA GLU A 45 -11.48 -2.09 -8.14
C GLU A 45 -12.55 -2.49 -7.13
N MET A 46 -12.20 -3.39 -6.18
CA MET A 46 -13.10 -3.92 -5.17
C MET A 46 -13.60 -2.86 -4.19
N TYR A 47 -12.88 -1.72 -4.04
CA TYR A 47 -13.30 -0.68 -3.12
C TYR A 47 -14.53 0.09 -3.61
N GLY A 48 -14.82 0.07 -4.91
CA GLY A 48 -15.95 0.77 -5.51
C GLY A 48 -15.85 2.30 -5.44
N ASN A 49 -14.64 2.83 -5.28
CA ASN A 49 -14.39 4.26 -5.05
C ASN A 49 -13.45 4.92 -6.05
N GLU A 50 -13.11 4.23 -7.13
CA GLU A 50 -12.20 4.76 -8.15
C GLU A 50 -12.76 6.00 -8.86
N GLU A 51 -14.09 6.09 -9.04
CA GLU A 51 -14.75 7.24 -9.69
C GLU A 51 -14.60 8.54 -8.88
N PRO A 52 -14.95 8.61 -7.57
CA PRO A 52 -14.70 9.80 -6.77
C PRO A 52 -13.20 10.13 -6.64
N ILE A 53 -12.31 9.15 -6.64
CA ILE A 53 -10.85 9.38 -6.67
C ILE A 53 -10.46 10.05 -8.00
N GLY A 54 -10.92 9.52 -9.13
CA GLY A 54 -10.68 10.12 -10.45
C GLY A 54 -11.16 11.56 -10.56
N ALA A 55 -12.33 11.87 -9.98
CA ALA A 55 -12.84 13.23 -9.89
C ALA A 55 -11.92 14.15 -9.06
N ALA A 56 -11.41 13.65 -7.91
CA ALA A 56 -10.48 14.41 -7.06
C ALA A 56 -9.14 14.66 -7.75
N LEU A 57 -8.57 13.63 -8.41
CA LEU A 57 -7.31 13.76 -9.16
C LEU A 57 -7.43 14.82 -10.27
N ALA A 58 -8.53 14.81 -11.03
CA ALA A 58 -8.78 15.79 -12.08
C ALA A 58 -8.95 17.22 -11.53
N ALA A 59 -9.62 17.36 -10.37
CA ALA A 59 -9.83 18.66 -9.73
C ALA A 59 -8.54 19.27 -9.16
N ALA A 60 -7.59 18.44 -8.71
CA ALA A 60 -6.36 18.89 -8.08
C ALA A 60 -5.41 19.66 -9.03
N ARG A 61 -5.57 19.51 -10.37
CA ARG A 61 -4.75 20.17 -11.40
C ARG A 61 -3.25 20.00 -11.20
N LEU A 62 -2.84 18.88 -10.57
CA LEU A 62 -1.44 18.54 -10.40
C LEU A 62 -0.91 17.85 -11.68
N PRO A 63 0.36 18.09 -12.06
CA PRO A 63 0.97 17.34 -13.14
C PRO A 63 0.89 15.84 -12.89
N ARG A 64 0.45 15.05 -13.88
CA ARG A 64 0.31 13.58 -13.72
C ARG A 64 1.60 12.92 -13.23
N GLY A 65 2.76 13.43 -13.65
CA GLY A 65 4.07 12.92 -13.25
C GLY A 65 4.45 13.15 -11.78
N GLU A 66 3.72 14.01 -11.06
CA GLU A 66 3.91 14.21 -9.63
C GLU A 66 3.10 13.21 -8.78
N LEU A 67 2.15 12.51 -9.41
CA LEU A 67 1.24 11.60 -8.71
C LEU A 67 1.69 10.16 -8.86
N HIS A 68 1.59 9.39 -7.78
CA HIS A 68 1.69 7.95 -7.77
C HIS A 68 0.30 7.37 -7.44
N VAL A 69 -0.31 6.71 -8.40
CA VAL A 69 -1.64 6.11 -8.26
C VAL A 69 -1.52 4.60 -8.37
N THR A 70 -2.01 3.91 -7.34
CA THR A 70 -2.08 2.45 -7.29
C THR A 70 -3.54 2.01 -7.36
N THR A 71 -3.84 1.02 -8.22
CA THR A 71 -5.08 0.25 -8.15
C THR A 71 -4.78 -1.24 -8.27
N LYS A 72 -5.80 -2.12 -8.07
CA LYS A 72 -5.59 -3.55 -7.90
C LYS A 72 -6.72 -4.34 -8.55
N VAL A 73 -6.37 -5.45 -9.21
CA VAL A 73 -7.34 -6.42 -9.71
C VAL A 73 -7.79 -7.36 -8.60
N TRP A 74 -9.10 -7.61 -8.51
CA TRP A 74 -9.66 -8.52 -7.51
C TRP A 74 -9.37 -10.00 -7.84
N HIS A 75 -9.24 -10.82 -6.83
CA HIS A 75 -8.80 -12.22 -6.96
C HIS A 75 -9.74 -13.14 -7.78
N GLU A 76 -10.96 -12.70 -8.00
CA GLU A 76 -11.93 -13.42 -8.88
C GLU A 76 -11.74 -13.06 -10.36
N ASN A 77 -11.05 -11.97 -10.67
CA ASN A 77 -10.85 -11.42 -12.01
C ASN A 77 -9.44 -11.72 -12.58
N LEU A 78 -8.86 -12.91 -12.27
CA LEU A 78 -7.47 -13.22 -12.62
C LEU A 78 -7.31 -13.98 -13.94
N SER A 79 -8.35 -14.16 -14.76
CA SER A 79 -8.15 -14.61 -16.15
C SER A 79 -7.62 -13.43 -17.01
N PRO A 80 -6.86 -13.69 -18.09
CA PRO A 80 -6.31 -12.63 -18.95
C PRO A 80 -7.33 -11.59 -19.40
N ASP A 81 -8.48 -12.03 -19.90
CA ASP A 81 -9.54 -11.13 -20.37
C ASP A 81 -10.21 -10.38 -19.20
N ALA A 82 -10.38 -11.02 -18.04
CA ALA A 82 -10.97 -10.38 -16.87
C ALA A 82 -10.03 -9.29 -16.30
N ILE A 83 -8.72 -9.56 -16.24
CA ILE A 83 -7.71 -8.57 -15.85
C ILE A 83 -7.81 -7.34 -16.75
N ARG A 84 -7.84 -7.52 -18.08
CA ARG A 84 -7.92 -6.40 -19.03
C ARG A 84 -9.21 -5.62 -18.87
N ARG A 85 -10.36 -6.27 -18.79
CA ARG A 85 -11.66 -5.59 -18.59
C ARG A 85 -11.70 -4.84 -17.27
N ALA A 86 -11.24 -5.43 -16.17
CA ALA A 86 -11.19 -4.79 -14.86
C ALA A 86 -10.27 -3.56 -14.90
N PHE A 87 -9.12 -3.67 -15.56
CA PHE A 87 -8.18 -2.57 -15.68
C PHE A 87 -8.71 -1.41 -16.56
N ASP A 88 -9.38 -1.72 -17.68
CA ASP A 88 -10.03 -0.72 -18.53
C ASP A 88 -11.10 0.05 -17.74
N ALA A 89 -11.90 -0.66 -16.96
CA ALA A 89 -12.89 -0.04 -16.07
C ALA A 89 -12.25 0.84 -15.00
N SER A 90 -11.14 0.39 -14.40
CA SER A 90 -10.39 1.17 -13.40
C SER A 90 -9.82 2.45 -14.00
N LEU A 91 -9.17 2.40 -15.16
CA LEU A 91 -8.63 3.59 -15.84
C LEU A 91 -9.74 4.59 -16.19
N THR A 92 -10.89 4.10 -16.68
CA THR A 92 -12.05 4.94 -16.99
C THR A 92 -12.56 5.66 -15.75
N LYS A 93 -12.77 4.96 -14.64
CA LYS A 93 -13.24 5.53 -13.37
C LYS A 93 -12.23 6.51 -12.78
N LEU A 94 -10.95 6.18 -12.80
CA LEU A 94 -9.85 7.03 -12.34
C LEU A 94 -9.61 8.24 -13.25
N ARG A 95 -10.18 8.27 -14.46
CA ARG A 95 -9.97 9.30 -15.50
C ARG A 95 -8.51 9.45 -15.86
N LEU A 96 -7.82 8.32 -15.96
CA LEU A 96 -6.40 8.24 -16.26
C LEU A 96 -6.16 7.39 -17.50
N ASP A 97 -5.11 7.69 -18.25
CA ASP A 97 -4.59 6.88 -19.34
C ASP A 97 -3.67 5.75 -18.85
N HIS A 98 -3.05 5.94 -17.70
CA HIS A 98 -2.21 4.95 -17.02
C HIS A 98 -2.20 5.13 -15.51
N VAL A 99 -1.87 4.04 -14.78
CA VAL A 99 -1.53 4.09 -13.36
C VAL A 99 -0.02 3.88 -13.16
N ASP A 100 0.49 4.26 -11.98
CA ASP A 100 1.90 4.04 -11.65
C ASP A 100 2.15 2.60 -11.21
N LEU A 101 1.17 1.99 -10.55
CA LEU A 101 1.29 0.64 -10.02
C LEU A 101 -0.03 -0.12 -10.11
N TYR A 102 -0.01 -1.31 -10.72
CA TYR A 102 -1.15 -2.21 -10.80
C TYR A 102 -0.84 -3.52 -10.08
N LEU A 103 -1.66 -3.89 -9.10
CA LEU A 103 -1.42 -5.05 -8.24
C LEU A 103 -2.43 -6.17 -8.45
N VAL A 104 -2.00 -7.40 -8.27
CA VAL A 104 -2.91 -8.48 -7.85
C VAL A 104 -3.29 -8.23 -6.40
N HIS A 105 -4.59 -8.06 -6.09
CA HIS A 105 -5.05 -7.65 -4.76
C HIS A 105 -4.94 -8.77 -3.71
N TRP A 106 -5.31 -9.98 -4.10
CA TRP A 106 -5.19 -11.19 -3.31
C TRP A 106 -4.84 -12.37 -4.20
N PRO A 107 -4.06 -13.33 -3.71
CA PRO A 107 -3.84 -14.56 -4.45
C PRO A 107 -5.12 -15.39 -4.52
N SER A 108 -5.26 -16.15 -5.61
CA SER A 108 -6.33 -17.13 -5.80
C SER A 108 -5.73 -18.51 -6.06
N LYS A 109 -6.28 -19.54 -5.43
CA LYS A 109 -5.87 -20.93 -5.67
C LYS A 109 -6.16 -21.41 -7.10
N ALA A 110 -7.13 -20.80 -7.75
CA ALA A 110 -7.53 -21.11 -9.13
C ALA A 110 -6.70 -20.36 -10.19
N ALA A 111 -5.80 -19.45 -9.79
CA ALA A 111 -5.05 -18.61 -10.71
C ALA A 111 -3.98 -19.39 -11.47
N ASN A 112 -3.95 -19.22 -12.78
CA ASN A 112 -2.80 -19.58 -13.61
C ASN A 112 -1.78 -18.40 -13.54
N TRP A 113 -0.83 -18.48 -12.64
CA TRP A 113 0.12 -17.39 -12.38
C TRP A 113 0.93 -17.00 -13.61
N GLY A 114 1.28 -17.96 -14.48
CA GLY A 114 1.96 -17.66 -15.74
C GLY A 114 1.14 -16.71 -16.61
N ALA A 115 -0.13 -17.04 -16.86
CA ALA A 115 -1.03 -16.21 -17.66
C ALA A 115 -1.38 -14.87 -16.98
N VAL A 116 -1.52 -14.85 -15.65
CA VAL A 116 -1.73 -13.61 -14.88
C VAL A 116 -0.57 -12.64 -15.09
N PHE A 117 0.65 -13.08 -14.81
CA PHE A 117 1.82 -12.18 -14.91
C PHE A 117 2.17 -11.83 -16.34
N GLU A 118 1.99 -12.74 -17.31
CA GLU A 118 2.11 -12.40 -18.73
C GLU A 118 1.17 -11.24 -19.11
N THR A 119 -0.09 -11.30 -18.65
CA THR A 119 -1.07 -10.23 -18.94
C THR A 119 -0.67 -8.91 -18.29
N LEU A 120 -0.24 -8.94 -17.02
CA LEU A 120 0.21 -7.73 -16.32
C LEU A 120 1.45 -7.12 -16.98
N MET A 121 2.42 -7.94 -17.42
CA MET A 121 3.60 -7.48 -18.14
C MET A 121 3.24 -6.85 -19.48
N LYS A 122 2.28 -7.41 -20.22
CA LYS A 122 1.77 -6.80 -21.46
C LYS A 122 1.13 -5.43 -21.20
N LEU A 123 0.33 -5.28 -20.13
CA LEU A 123 -0.22 -3.97 -19.76
C LEU A 123 0.87 -2.94 -19.43
N LYS A 124 1.99 -3.38 -18.85
CA LYS A 124 3.17 -2.52 -18.63
C LYS A 124 3.85 -2.17 -19.94
N GLU A 125 4.09 -3.11 -20.84
CA GLU A 125 4.67 -2.89 -22.16
C GLU A 125 3.82 -1.94 -23.02
N GLU A 126 2.50 -2.03 -22.91
CA GLU A 126 1.53 -1.13 -23.53
C GLU A 126 1.55 0.30 -22.91
N GLY A 127 2.32 0.53 -21.85
CA GLY A 127 2.40 1.81 -21.15
C GLY A 127 1.18 2.15 -20.29
N ARG A 128 0.27 1.21 -20.09
CA ARG A 128 -0.98 1.42 -19.34
C ARG A 128 -0.79 1.35 -17.82
N THR A 129 0.24 0.65 -17.37
CA THR A 129 0.77 0.76 -16.01
C THR A 129 2.27 0.92 -16.07
N ARG A 130 2.86 1.73 -15.19
CA ARG A 130 4.32 1.91 -15.15
C ARG A 130 5.03 0.73 -14.50
N ALA A 131 4.39 0.11 -13.51
CA ALA A 131 4.91 -1.06 -12.81
C ALA A 131 3.78 -2.00 -12.41
N ILE A 132 4.15 -3.26 -12.16
CA ILE A 132 3.25 -4.30 -11.66
C ILE A 132 3.73 -4.81 -10.31
N GLY A 133 2.82 -5.33 -9.50
CA GLY A 133 3.17 -5.89 -8.21
C GLY A 133 2.06 -6.78 -7.67
N VAL A 134 2.18 -7.15 -6.42
CA VAL A 134 1.25 -8.07 -5.77
C VAL A 134 0.84 -7.54 -4.39
N ALA A 135 -0.28 -8.04 -3.88
CA ALA A 135 -0.68 -7.84 -2.51
C ALA A 135 -1.05 -9.18 -1.85
N ASN A 136 -0.74 -9.32 -0.58
CA ASN A 136 -1.04 -10.52 0.22
C ASN A 136 -0.35 -11.81 -0.26
N PHE A 137 0.78 -11.67 -0.93
CA PHE A 137 1.59 -12.82 -1.34
C PHE A 137 2.49 -13.26 -0.18
N THR A 138 2.48 -14.57 0.08
CA THR A 138 3.42 -15.23 0.98
C THR A 138 4.78 -15.40 0.31
N THR A 139 5.81 -15.75 1.07
CA THR A 139 7.14 -16.05 0.54
C THR A 139 7.09 -17.12 -0.57
N ALA A 140 6.26 -18.16 -0.40
CA ALA A 140 6.10 -19.19 -1.41
C ALA A 140 5.53 -18.64 -2.74
N LEU A 141 4.50 -17.81 -2.68
CA LEU A 141 3.91 -17.17 -3.87
C LEU A 141 4.85 -16.15 -4.52
N LEU A 142 5.62 -15.41 -3.70
CA LEU A 142 6.64 -14.50 -4.20
C LEU A 142 7.73 -15.24 -4.97
N LYS A 143 8.17 -16.43 -4.52
CA LYS A 143 9.13 -17.26 -5.26
C LYS A 143 8.59 -17.65 -6.64
N ILE A 144 7.34 -18.09 -6.72
CA ILE A 144 6.70 -18.39 -8.02
C ILE A 144 6.75 -17.16 -8.93
N ALA A 145 6.32 -15.99 -8.43
CA ALA A 145 6.28 -14.79 -9.24
C ALA A 145 7.67 -14.30 -9.68
N VAL A 146 8.62 -14.26 -8.74
CA VAL A 146 9.93 -13.61 -8.94
C VAL A 146 10.99 -14.58 -9.49
N GLU A 147 11.00 -15.82 -9.02
CA GLU A 147 12.09 -16.78 -9.37
C GLU A 147 11.70 -17.68 -10.53
N ASP A 148 10.47 -18.22 -10.54
CA ASP A 148 10.02 -19.13 -11.59
C ASP A 148 9.54 -18.36 -12.83
N ILE A 149 8.64 -17.39 -12.65
CA ILE A 149 8.04 -16.60 -13.76
C ILE A 149 8.92 -15.42 -14.15
N LYS A 150 9.77 -14.93 -13.23
CA LYS A 150 10.64 -13.75 -13.42
C LYS A 150 9.85 -12.47 -13.67
N ALA A 151 8.67 -12.35 -13.09
CA ALA A 151 7.86 -11.14 -13.18
C ALA A 151 8.56 -9.98 -12.45
N PRO A 152 8.61 -8.76 -13.05
CA PRO A 152 9.25 -7.59 -12.48
C PRO A 152 8.37 -6.97 -11.36
N ILE A 153 8.30 -7.64 -10.22
CA ILE A 153 7.45 -7.24 -9.08
C ILE A 153 8.02 -5.98 -8.42
N ALA A 154 7.25 -4.90 -8.44
CA ALA A 154 7.64 -3.62 -7.87
C ALA A 154 7.41 -3.51 -6.37
N CYS A 155 6.44 -4.23 -5.83
CA CYS A 155 6.22 -4.33 -4.38
C CYS A 155 5.35 -5.55 -4.03
N ASN A 156 5.38 -5.91 -2.74
CA ASN A 156 4.34 -6.72 -2.12
C ASN A 156 3.60 -5.85 -1.08
N GLN A 157 2.30 -5.62 -1.29
CA GLN A 157 1.47 -4.87 -0.35
C GLN A 157 0.80 -5.82 0.64
N ILE A 158 1.17 -5.76 1.92
CA ILE A 158 0.67 -6.67 2.96
C ILE A 158 0.26 -5.92 4.21
N GLU A 159 -0.53 -6.57 5.09
CA GLU A 159 -0.75 -6.07 6.43
C GLU A 159 0.59 -6.02 7.18
N TYR A 160 0.99 -4.83 7.62
CA TYR A 160 2.17 -4.68 8.45
C TYR A 160 2.06 -3.50 9.41
N HIS A 161 2.34 -3.76 10.67
CA HIS A 161 2.30 -2.77 11.77
C HIS A 161 3.09 -3.29 12.98
N ALA A 162 3.29 -2.43 13.96
CA ALA A 162 4.12 -2.71 15.14
C ALA A 162 3.69 -3.97 15.94
N MET A 163 2.48 -4.49 15.74
CA MET A 163 1.91 -5.64 16.46
C MET A 163 1.77 -6.89 15.58
N LEU A 164 2.42 -6.97 14.43
CA LEU A 164 2.35 -8.13 13.53
C LEU A 164 3.75 -8.52 13.04
N ASP A 165 4.11 -9.78 13.24
CA ASP A 165 5.36 -10.32 12.67
C ASP A 165 5.22 -10.52 11.16
N GLN A 166 6.16 -9.95 10.42
CA GLN A 166 6.33 -10.13 8.98
C GLN A 166 7.81 -10.41 8.63
N SER A 167 8.59 -10.85 9.61
CA SER A 167 10.05 -11.03 9.47
C SER A 167 10.44 -11.94 8.31
N LYS A 168 9.71 -13.03 8.09
CA LYS A 168 9.98 -13.98 7.00
C LYS A 168 9.79 -13.34 5.62
N VAL A 169 8.66 -12.70 5.40
CA VAL A 169 8.36 -12.07 4.11
C VAL A 169 9.26 -10.86 3.89
N LEU A 170 9.54 -10.06 4.92
CA LEU A 170 10.48 -8.94 4.87
C LEU A 170 11.89 -9.39 4.49
N ALA A 171 12.41 -10.46 5.10
CA ALA A 171 13.72 -10.99 4.77
C ALA A 171 13.82 -11.39 3.28
N TYR A 172 12.77 -12.03 2.74
CA TYR A 172 12.74 -12.38 1.33
C TYR A 172 12.69 -11.13 0.43
N LEU A 173 11.81 -10.18 0.74
CA LEU A 173 11.65 -8.94 -0.03
C LEU A 173 12.95 -8.13 -0.05
N ASN A 174 13.61 -7.98 1.11
CA ASN A 174 14.89 -7.28 1.21
C ASN A 174 15.98 -7.97 0.39
N ALA A 175 16.08 -9.31 0.45
CA ALA A 175 17.05 -10.07 -0.35
C ALA A 175 16.83 -9.90 -1.87
N LYS A 176 15.62 -9.58 -2.31
CA LYS A 176 15.26 -9.34 -3.71
C LYS A 176 15.18 -7.85 -4.07
N SER A 177 15.46 -6.96 -3.11
CA SER A 177 15.29 -5.49 -3.27
C SER A 177 13.88 -5.09 -3.72
N ILE A 178 12.86 -5.79 -3.22
CA ILE A 178 11.45 -5.54 -3.48
C ILE A 178 10.85 -4.80 -2.28
N PRO A 179 10.28 -3.60 -2.45
CA PRO A 179 9.60 -2.88 -1.38
C PRO A 179 8.38 -3.62 -0.81
N LEU A 180 8.16 -3.41 0.49
CA LEU A 180 6.91 -3.72 1.17
C LEU A 180 6.05 -2.47 1.27
N VAL A 181 4.76 -2.57 0.91
CA VAL A 181 3.78 -1.52 1.18
C VAL A 181 2.86 -1.99 2.31
N ALA A 182 2.91 -1.30 3.45
CA ALA A 182 2.14 -1.64 4.63
C ALA A 182 0.70 -1.11 4.52
N TYR A 183 -0.29 -1.99 4.37
CA TYR A 183 -1.67 -1.63 4.64
C TYR A 183 -2.05 -1.91 6.10
N CYS A 184 -3.14 -1.35 6.60
CA CYS A 184 -3.49 -1.37 8.03
C CYS A 184 -2.33 -0.95 8.96
N PRO A 185 -1.50 0.07 8.62
CA PRO A 185 -0.29 0.38 9.37
C PRO A 185 -0.53 0.77 10.83
N LEU A 186 -1.77 1.12 11.16
CA LEU A 186 -2.22 1.50 12.51
C LEU A 186 -3.07 0.40 13.18
N ALA A 187 -3.00 -0.86 12.71
CA ALA A 187 -3.72 -2.01 13.27
C ALA A 187 -5.22 -1.74 13.52
N GLN A 188 -5.89 -1.06 12.56
CA GLN A 188 -7.30 -0.62 12.68
C GLN A 188 -7.57 0.25 13.92
N GLY A 189 -6.59 1.06 14.33
CA GLY A 189 -6.69 1.96 15.48
C GLY A 189 -6.18 1.37 16.80
N ARG A 190 -5.84 0.07 16.86
CA ARG A 190 -5.37 -0.57 18.09
C ARG A 190 -4.07 0.01 18.63
N VAL A 191 -3.19 0.50 17.75
CA VAL A 191 -1.96 1.20 18.18
C VAL A 191 -2.22 2.44 19.02
N ALA A 192 -3.39 3.09 18.86
CA ALA A 192 -3.70 4.31 19.58
C ALA A 192 -3.93 4.10 21.10
N SER A 193 -4.28 2.88 21.52
CA SER A 193 -4.48 2.49 22.92
C SER A 193 -3.31 1.70 23.52
N ASP A 194 -2.21 1.57 22.80
CA ASP A 194 -1.02 0.86 23.29
C ASP A 194 -0.18 1.77 24.19
N GLU A 195 0.06 1.31 25.43
CA GLU A 195 0.74 2.10 26.46
C GLU A 195 2.21 2.37 26.12
N VAL A 196 2.90 1.40 25.50
CA VAL A 196 4.30 1.54 25.10
C VAL A 196 4.44 2.59 23.99
N LEU A 197 3.57 2.51 22.98
CA LEU A 197 3.56 3.50 21.89
C LEU A 197 3.14 4.89 22.39
N ALA A 198 2.24 4.98 23.38
CA ALA A 198 1.84 6.24 24.00
C ALA A 198 2.97 6.85 24.83
N GLU A 199 3.70 6.03 25.60
CA GLU A 199 4.89 6.48 26.35
C GLU A 199 5.96 7.08 25.42
N ILE A 200 6.28 6.36 24.32
CA ILE A 200 7.21 6.86 23.30
C ILE A 200 6.67 8.15 22.68
N GLY A 201 5.36 8.19 22.40
CA GLY A 201 4.72 9.39 21.86
C GLY A 201 4.87 10.60 22.76
N ALA A 202 4.64 10.44 24.07
CA ALA A 202 4.81 11.52 25.04
C ALA A 202 6.24 12.09 25.07
N LYS A 203 7.26 11.23 24.94
CA LYS A 203 8.68 11.64 24.85
C LYS A 203 8.94 12.56 23.64
N HIS A 204 8.23 12.34 22.52
CA HIS A 204 8.43 13.04 21.26
C HIS A 204 7.35 14.10 20.96
N ASN A 205 6.47 14.43 21.92
CA ASN A 205 5.29 15.27 21.69
C ASN A 205 4.42 14.79 20.51
N ALA A 206 4.25 13.49 20.40
CA ALA A 206 3.54 12.81 19.33
C ALA A 206 2.50 11.82 19.88
N THR A 207 1.60 11.37 19.02
CA THR A 207 0.64 10.31 19.35
C THR A 207 1.23 8.93 19.14
N ALA A 208 0.67 7.90 19.79
CA ALA A 208 1.02 6.50 19.57
C ALA A 208 0.90 6.09 18.08
N ALA A 209 -0.11 6.61 17.37
CA ALA A 209 -0.31 6.36 15.94
C ALA A 209 0.84 6.95 15.09
N GLN A 210 1.30 8.14 15.42
CA GLN A 210 2.44 8.76 14.72
C GLN A 210 3.74 7.99 14.99
N VAL A 211 3.96 7.51 16.20
CA VAL A 211 5.11 6.66 16.55
C VAL A 211 5.08 5.35 15.74
N ALA A 212 3.94 4.67 15.70
CA ALA A 212 3.78 3.43 14.95
C ALA A 212 4.02 3.64 13.44
N LEU A 213 3.51 4.75 12.89
CA LEU A 213 3.70 5.09 11.49
C LEU A 213 5.16 5.44 11.19
N LYS A 214 5.81 6.23 12.05
CA LYS A 214 7.24 6.58 11.93
C LYS A 214 8.11 5.33 11.96
N TRP A 215 7.85 4.41 12.89
CA TRP A 215 8.57 3.14 12.97
C TRP A 215 8.52 2.33 11.67
N LEU A 216 7.36 2.30 10.99
CA LEU A 216 7.24 1.67 9.67
C LEU A 216 8.06 2.40 8.61
N LEU A 217 7.92 3.74 8.55
CA LEU A 217 8.54 4.56 7.51
C LEU A 217 10.06 4.67 7.65
N ASP A 218 10.61 4.41 8.85
CA ASP A 218 12.06 4.38 9.07
C ASP A 218 12.72 3.10 8.56
N GLN A 219 11.96 2.05 8.31
CA GLN A 219 12.51 0.80 7.80
C GLN A 219 12.88 0.94 6.33
N ASP A 220 14.02 0.37 5.96
CA ASP A 220 14.44 0.32 4.57
C ASP A 220 13.44 -0.51 3.73
N GLY A 221 13.12 -0.02 2.54
CA GLY A 221 12.21 -0.71 1.63
C GLY A 221 10.74 -0.76 2.07
N VAL A 222 10.34 -0.04 3.13
CA VAL A 222 8.95 -0.03 3.62
C VAL A 222 8.28 1.30 3.30
N ALA A 223 7.08 1.23 2.70
CA ALA A 223 6.12 2.31 2.54
C ALA A 223 4.84 1.99 3.33
N ALA A 224 4.02 2.98 3.64
CA ALA A 224 2.77 2.80 4.38
C ALA A 224 1.63 3.63 3.78
N ILE A 225 0.42 3.05 3.79
CA ILE A 225 -0.79 3.66 3.24
C ILE A 225 -1.91 3.72 4.29
N PRO A 226 -1.74 4.53 5.37
CA PRO A 226 -2.79 4.71 6.35
C PRO A 226 -4.04 5.31 5.71
N LYS A 227 -5.22 4.78 6.09
CA LYS A 227 -6.50 5.39 5.74
C LYS A 227 -6.75 6.59 6.65
N ALA A 228 -7.00 7.77 6.07
CA ALA A 228 -7.36 8.98 6.81
C ALA A 228 -8.39 9.78 6.01
N SER A 229 -9.62 9.87 6.53
CA SER A 229 -10.72 10.58 5.86
C SER A 229 -10.87 12.05 6.31
N ARG A 230 -10.20 12.46 7.40
CA ARG A 230 -10.25 13.81 7.94
C ARG A 230 -8.90 14.51 7.73
N ALA A 231 -8.92 15.79 7.44
CA ALA A 231 -7.72 16.61 7.20
C ALA A 231 -6.74 16.57 8.39
N GLU A 232 -7.27 16.62 9.62
CA GLU A 232 -6.44 16.57 10.83
C GLU A 232 -5.67 15.23 10.94
N SER A 233 -6.34 14.11 10.59
CA SER A 233 -5.70 12.79 10.60
C SER A 233 -4.66 12.64 9.49
N GLN A 234 -4.93 13.23 8.31
CA GLN A 234 -3.98 13.27 7.21
C GLN A 234 -2.74 14.09 7.58
N GLN A 235 -2.95 15.27 8.17
CA GLN A 235 -1.85 16.11 8.64
C GLN A 235 -1.04 15.42 9.75
N ALA A 236 -1.71 14.77 10.72
CA ALA A 236 -1.04 14.01 11.77
C ALA A 236 -0.16 12.87 11.21
N ASN A 237 -0.62 12.19 10.15
CA ASN A 237 0.19 11.17 9.48
C ASN A 237 1.44 11.79 8.79
N LEU A 238 1.32 12.98 8.18
CA LEU A 238 2.47 13.71 7.61
C LEU A 238 3.43 14.16 8.71
N ASP A 239 2.90 14.61 9.84
CA ASP A 239 3.72 15.07 10.97
C ASP A 239 4.51 13.92 11.63
N ALA A 240 4.09 12.66 11.44
CA ALA A 240 4.88 11.49 11.84
C ALA A 240 6.29 11.50 11.22
N LEU A 241 6.46 12.06 10.02
CA LEU A 241 7.76 12.16 9.35
C LEU A 241 8.76 13.05 10.09
N LYS A 242 8.30 13.93 10.98
CA LYS A 242 9.13 14.87 11.76
C LYS A 242 9.69 14.25 13.03
N ILE A 243 9.21 13.08 13.44
CA ILE A 243 9.65 12.37 14.64
C ILE A 243 11.00 11.70 14.37
N THR A 244 11.86 11.68 15.37
CA THR A 244 13.10 10.89 15.34
C THR A 244 13.06 9.87 16.47
N LEU A 245 12.91 8.60 16.13
CA LEU A 245 12.96 7.50 17.10
C LEU A 245 14.42 7.12 17.38
N ASP A 246 14.77 6.96 18.66
CA ASP A 246 16.09 6.43 19.05
C ASP A 246 16.07 4.88 19.19
N ASP A 247 17.22 4.30 19.52
CA ASP A 247 17.36 2.85 19.65
C ASP A 247 16.54 2.29 20.83
N ALA A 248 16.37 3.06 21.92
CA ALA A 248 15.56 2.63 23.06
C ALA A 248 14.07 2.55 22.65
N ASP A 249 13.58 3.51 21.88
CA ASP A 249 12.23 3.51 21.33
C ASP A 249 12.01 2.29 20.40
N ARG A 250 12.95 2.04 19.48
CA ARG A 250 12.92 0.91 18.56
C ARG A 250 12.92 -0.43 19.29
N ASN A 251 13.72 -0.57 20.34
CA ASN A 251 13.77 -1.77 21.16
C ASN A 251 12.46 -2.01 21.90
N LYS A 252 11.83 -0.97 22.46
CA LYS A 252 10.50 -1.07 23.08
C LYS A 252 9.44 -1.53 22.06
N ILE A 253 9.42 -0.95 20.86
CA ILE A 253 8.50 -1.34 19.79
C ILE A 253 8.77 -2.77 19.33
N ALA A 254 10.02 -3.18 19.22
CA ALA A 254 10.39 -4.55 18.87
C ALA A 254 9.88 -5.59 19.87
N ALA A 255 9.82 -5.23 21.17
CA ALA A 255 9.33 -6.10 22.25
C ALA A 255 7.80 -6.23 22.32
N LEU A 256 7.04 -5.45 21.56
CA LEU A 256 5.58 -5.58 21.51
C LEU A 256 5.14 -6.97 21.03
N PRO A 257 4.00 -7.52 21.50
CA PRO A 257 3.41 -8.73 20.94
C PRO A 257 3.19 -8.62 19.43
N LYS A 258 3.54 -9.68 18.66
CA LYS A 258 3.58 -9.66 17.19
C LYS A 258 2.54 -10.61 16.56
N ASP A 259 1.45 -10.89 17.24
CA ASP A 259 0.43 -11.88 16.85
C ASP A 259 -0.92 -11.28 16.41
N ARG A 260 -0.98 -9.97 16.21
CA ARG A 260 -2.23 -9.20 16.01
C ARG A 260 -2.59 -8.99 14.54
N ARG A 261 -2.88 -10.08 13.81
CA ARG A 261 -3.42 -9.93 12.45
C ARG A 261 -4.85 -9.38 12.48
N CYS A 262 -5.09 -8.30 11.72
CA CYS A 262 -6.39 -7.62 11.61
C CYS A 262 -7.19 -8.08 10.39
N VAL A 263 -6.53 -8.57 9.33
CA VAL A 263 -7.16 -8.92 8.05
C VAL A 263 -6.83 -10.37 7.70
N ASN A 264 -7.84 -11.25 7.82
CA ASN A 264 -7.71 -12.67 7.50
C ASN A 264 -9.04 -13.23 6.95
N PRO A 265 -9.44 -12.85 5.72
CA PRO A 265 -10.64 -13.36 5.09
C PRO A 265 -10.52 -14.85 4.78
N GLY A 266 -11.66 -15.56 4.60
CA GLY A 266 -11.67 -17.00 4.37
C GLY A 266 -10.94 -17.49 3.10
N PHE A 267 -10.65 -16.59 2.17
CA PHE A 267 -9.85 -16.87 0.97
C PHE A 267 -8.37 -16.48 1.13
N ALA A 268 -7.96 -15.98 2.28
CA ALA A 268 -6.56 -15.62 2.52
C ALA A 268 -5.64 -16.84 2.35
N PRO A 269 -4.38 -16.63 1.92
CA PRO A 269 -3.40 -17.70 1.87
C PRO A 269 -3.06 -18.20 3.29
N ALA A 270 -2.48 -19.38 3.38
CA ALA A 270 -1.78 -19.78 4.60
C ALA A 270 -0.57 -18.85 4.77
N TRP A 271 -0.60 -18.03 5.81
CA TRP A 271 0.45 -17.03 6.06
C TRP A 271 1.79 -17.69 6.44
N ASP A 272 2.89 -16.96 6.23
CA ASP A 272 4.27 -17.38 6.55
C ASP A 272 4.52 -17.61 8.04
#